data_280449da90748158bd97a9fc33d61b63
#
_entry.id   280449da90748158bd97a9fc33d61b63
#
_cell.length_a   1.000
_cell.length_b   1.000
_cell.length_c   1.000
_cell.angle_alpha   90.00
_cell.angle_beta   90.00
_cell.angle_gamma   90.00
#
_symmetry.space_group_name_H-M   'P 1'
#
loop_
_entity.id
_entity.type
_entity.pdbx_description
1 polymer ?
#
loop_
_entity_poly.entity_id
_entity_poly.type
_entity_poly.pdbx_seq_one_letter_code
_entity_poly.pdbx_strand_id
1 'polypeptide(L)'
;MNKIFSNARRFFALLFVPVLAAACVNQDVDLPNASLRADKTQIAAPAMESDFTVALKANCNWQVVIEDEDAQWLSISPKTGLGNADIVLSLMPNTSTVRDAEVTIRSTDDPSQTLTVFVKQSAHGSYLTIAELRSLASNLTVGTPEYTITEDKKICAIVNTAAIGANLPGGVFGIQDAKEPGSGILVRTEELSWNDFGEELEIPVKGAVLTRDGNGILELHPAADAAIVRTGTSNVQLGPVVISHADYVAKSYESMYVALETVQAVATELTATMDGRVEFQDEDNERYAVYTWSGAAFVGAAVPTGSGRLAGIASLVDGEVVLLPVTAEDFALSGN
;
A
#
# COMPACT_ATOMS: atom_id res chain seq x y z
N MET A 1 -103.50 -34.42 36.85
CA MET A 1 -103.20 -35.32 37.97
C MET A 1 -101.71 -35.51 38.10
N ASN A 2 -101.09 -35.20 39.27
CA ASN A 2 -99.73 -35.46 39.80
C ASN A 2 -98.56 -34.77 39.08
N LYS A 3 -98.15 -33.72 39.65
CA LYS A 3 -96.94 -33.41 40.51
C LYS A 3 -95.81 -34.44 40.46
N ILE A 4 -94.63 -34.00 40.18
CA ILE A 4 -93.43 -34.30 41.01
C ILE A 4 -92.33 -33.24 40.73
N PHE A 5 -91.82 -32.67 41.82
CA PHE A 5 -90.70 -31.78 41.97
C PHE A 5 -89.35 -32.48 41.66
N SER A 6 -88.48 -31.81 41.06
CA SER A 6 -87.07 -32.20 41.09
C SER A 6 -86.13 -30.97 41.24
N ASN A 7 -85.35 -31.05 42.27
CA ASN A 7 -84.41 -30.06 42.79
C ASN A 7 -83.28 -29.80 41.77
N ALA A 8 -83.09 -28.57 41.43
CA ALA A 8 -81.87 -28.06 40.78
C ALA A 8 -80.77 -27.82 41.80
N ARG A 9 -79.77 -28.70 41.85
CA ARG A 9 -78.53 -28.44 42.57
C ARG A 9 -77.65 -27.55 41.69
N ARG A 10 -77.43 -26.34 42.13
CA ARG A 10 -76.43 -25.43 41.56
C ARG A 10 -75.04 -25.92 41.95
N PHE A 11 -74.32 -26.47 40.99
CA PHE A 11 -72.86 -26.64 41.13
C PHE A 11 -72.19 -25.32 40.83
N PHE A 12 -71.56 -24.69 41.89
CA PHE A 12 -70.66 -23.59 41.76
C PHE A 12 -69.29 -24.20 41.38
N ALA A 13 -68.95 -24.11 40.08
CA ALA A 13 -67.58 -24.42 39.62
C ALA A 13 -66.68 -23.26 40.02
N LEU A 14 -65.86 -23.45 41.05
CA LEU A 14 -64.74 -22.57 41.32
C LEU A 14 -63.73 -22.69 40.19
N LEU A 15 -63.64 -21.66 39.34
CA LEU A 15 -62.59 -21.54 38.34
C LEU A 15 -61.32 -21.16 39.09
N PHE A 16 -60.43 -22.12 39.32
CA PHE A 16 -59.06 -21.89 39.78
C PHE A 16 -58.26 -21.32 38.59
N VAL A 17 -58.06 -20.00 38.51
CA VAL A 17 -57.14 -19.36 37.58
C VAL A 17 -55.76 -19.52 38.23
N PRO A 18 -54.82 -20.27 37.60
CA PRO A 18 -53.43 -20.25 38.06
C PRO A 18 -52.85 -18.87 37.65
N VAL A 19 -52.54 -18.05 38.67
CA VAL A 19 -51.67 -16.89 38.49
C VAL A 19 -50.28 -17.43 38.18
N LEU A 20 -49.94 -17.46 36.89
CA LEU A 20 -48.53 -17.60 36.49
C LEU A 20 -47.82 -16.31 36.95
N ALA A 21 -47.18 -16.43 38.13
CA ALA A 21 -46.11 -15.47 38.45
C ALA A 21 -45.02 -15.68 37.42
N ALA A 22 -44.97 -14.79 36.43
CA ALA A 22 -43.78 -14.62 35.63
C ALA A 22 -42.67 -14.14 36.56
N ALA A 23 -41.89 -15.08 37.11
CA ALA A 23 -40.60 -14.76 37.65
C ALA A 23 -39.77 -14.20 36.50
N CYS A 24 -39.59 -12.89 36.45
CA CYS A 24 -38.49 -12.30 35.69
C CYS A 24 -37.21 -12.88 36.34
N VAL A 25 -36.71 -13.94 35.78
CA VAL A 25 -35.33 -14.36 36.00
C VAL A 25 -34.52 -13.29 35.28
N ASN A 26 -34.01 -12.33 36.04
CA ASN A 26 -32.85 -11.56 35.59
C ASN A 26 -31.73 -12.59 35.48
N GLN A 27 -31.62 -13.19 34.28
CA GLN A 27 -30.35 -13.74 33.90
C GLN A 27 -29.49 -12.51 33.64
N ASP A 28 -28.68 -12.17 34.60
CA ASP A 28 -27.47 -11.40 34.33
C ASP A 28 -26.67 -12.26 33.34
N VAL A 29 -26.92 -12.04 32.04
CA VAL A 29 -26.02 -12.53 31.02
C VAL A 29 -24.76 -11.73 31.27
N ASP A 30 -23.74 -12.39 31.84
CA ASP A 30 -22.39 -11.83 31.88
C ASP A 30 -21.96 -11.61 30.41
N LEU A 31 -22.28 -10.43 29.89
CA LEU A 31 -21.75 -9.99 28.61
C LEU A 31 -20.24 -9.88 28.82
N PRO A 32 -19.43 -10.44 27.92
CA PRO A 32 -18.00 -10.30 28.02
C PRO A 32 -17.66 -8.80 28.12
N ASN A 33 -16.83 -8.44 29.09
CA ASN A 33 -16.44 -7.06 29.30
C ASN A 33 -16.00 -6.44 27.97
N ALA A 34 -16.40 -5.19 27.73
CA ALA A 34 -15.98 -4.45 26.56
C ALA A 34 -14.44 -4.50 26.44
N SER A 35 -13.94 -4.75 25.26
CA SER A 35 -12.49 -4.76 25.01
C SER A 35 -12.16 -4.10 23.69
N LEU A 36 -11.08 -3.33 23.69
CA LEU A 36 -10.53 -2.63 22.51
C LEU A 36 -9.06 -3.01 22.39
N ARG A 37 -8.63 -3.40 21.19
CA ARG A 37 -7.22 -3.67 20.85
C ARG A 37 -6.95 -3.19 19.43
N ALA A 38 -5.77 -2.62 19.20
CA ALA A 38 -5.28 -2.26 17.87
C ALA A 38 -4.02 -3.07 17.51
N ASP A 39 -3.79 -3.25 16.23
CA ASP A 39 -2.55 -3.82 15.70
C ASP A 39 -1.35 -2.90 15.93
N LYS A 40 -1.58 -1.59 15.97
CA LYS A 40 -0.58 -0.56 16.24
C LYS A 40 -1.16 0.58 17.09
N THR A 41 -0.35 1.10 17.98
CA THR A 41 -0.70 2.22 18.87
C THR A 41 0.24 3.41 18.72
N GLN A 42 1.20 3.32 17.78
CA GLN A 42 2.11 4.40 17.43
C GLN A 42 2.26 4.44 15.92
N ILE A 43 2.15 5.64 15.36
CA ILE A 43 2.31 5.92 13.95
C ILE A 43 3.34 7.03 13.81
N ALA A 44 4.46 6.73 13.13
CA ALA A 44 5.45 7.72 12.71
C ALA A 44 5.19 8.02 11.23
N ALA A 45 4.65 9.19 10.94
CA ALA A 45 4.25 9.61 9.62
C ALA A 45 5.29 10.54 8.97
N PRO A 46 5.50 10.46 7.65
CA PRO A 46 6.29 11.42 6.90
C PRO A 46 5.62 12.80 6.89
N ALA A 47 6.37 13.83 6.43
CA ALA A 47 5.80 15.17 6.29
C ALA A 47 4.80 15.28 5.13
N MET A 48 4.83 14.37 4.17
CA MET A 48 3.91 14.35 3.03
C MET A 48 2.53 13.81 3.42
N GLU A 49 1.57 13.96 2.53
CA GLU A 49 0.24 13.33 2.64
C GLU A 49 0.39 11.82 2.75
N SER A 50 -0.31 11.23 3.70
CA SER A 50 -0.21 9.79 3.95
C SER A 50 -1.44 9.24 4.65
N ASP A 51 -1.76 7.98 4.35
CA ASP A 51 -2.86 7.23 4.97
C ASP A 51 -2.30 6.06 5.77
N PHE A 52 -2.87 5.85 6.96
CA PHE A 52 -2.53 4.72 7.81
C PHE A 52 -3.79 3.97 8.23
N THR A 53 -3.78 2.65 8.12
CA THR A 53 -4.86 1.81 8.61
C THR A 53 -4.50 1.24 9.97
N VAL A 54 -5.40 1.39 10.93
CA VAL A 54 -5.35 0.76 12.25
C VAL A 54 -6.41 -0.32 12.31
N ALA A 55 -5.99 -1.58 12.39
CA ALA A 55 -6.91 -2.71 12.53
C ALA A 55 -7.39 -2.81 13.99
N LEU A 56 -8.62 -2.33 14.24
CA LEU A 56 -9.28 -2.41 15.53
C LEU A 56 -9.95 -3.77 15.71
N LYS A 57 -9.66 -4.44 16.83
CA LYS A 57 -10.42 -5.58 17.32
C LYS A 57 -11.23 -5.15 18.54
N ALA A 58 -12.54 -5.25 18.44
CA ALA A 58 -13.48 -4.84 19.48
C ALA A 58 -14.64 -5.83 19.59
N ASN A 59 -15.25 -5.93 20.77
CA ASN A 59 -16.48 -6.69 21.02
C ASN A 59 -17.62 -5.79 21.53
N CYS A 60 -17.51 -4.48 21.33
CA CYS A 60 -18.42 -3.45 21.84
C CYS A 60 -18.68 -2.38 20.78
N ASN A 61 -19.64 -1.48 21.05
CA ASN A 61 -19.76 -0.23 20.31
C ASN A 61 -18.62 0.71 20.68
N TRP A 62 -18.09 1.44 19.70
CA TRP A 62 -16.97 2.34 19.92
C TRP A 62 -17.11 3.63 19.11
N GLN A 63 -16.40 4.65 19.57
CA GLN A 63 -16.23 5.92 18.87
C GLN A 63 -14.79 6.40 18.93
N VAL A 64 -14.37 7.14 17.90
CA VAL A 64 -13.06 7.79 17.82
C VAL A 64 -13.20 9.26 18.15
N VAL A 65 -12.31 9.77 18.99
CA VAL A 65 -12.22 11.17 19.40
C VAL A 65 -10.82 11.68 19.15
N ILE A 66 -10.71 12.87 18.58
CA ILE A 66 -9.48 13.64 18.42
C ILE A 66 -9.76 15.08 18.86
N GLU A 67 -8.72 15.82 19.23
CA GLU A 67 -8.83 17.23 19.54
C GLU A 67 -9.14 18.05 18.28
N ASP A 68 -9.84 19.19 18.42
CA ASP A 68 -10.28 20.02 17.29
C ASP A 68 -9.10 20.58 16.48
N GLU A 69 -7.97 20.87 17.12
CA GLU A 69 -6.76 21.35 16.46
C GLU A 69 -6.13 20.28 15.57
N ASP A 70 -6.19 19.01 15.97
CA ASP A 70 -5.69 17.88 15.21
C ASP A 70 -6.61 17.55 14.04
N ALA A 71 -7.91 17.76 14.17
CA ALA A 71 -8.89 17.55 13.11
C ALA A 71 -8.67 18.46 11.89
N GLN A 72 -7.82 19.47 11.98
CA GLN A 72 -7.45 20.33 10.86
C GLN A 72 -6.49 19.64 9.88
N TRP A 73 -5.73 18.66 10.33
CA TRP A 73 -4.72 18.00 9.51
C TRP A 73 -4.79 16.46 9.54
N LEU A 74 -5.57 15.91 10.46
CA LEU A 74 -5.78 14.47 10.61
C LEU A 74 -7.29 14.17 10.49
N SER A 75 -7.68 13.43 9.47
CA SER A 75 -9.03 12.91 9.32
C SER A 75 -9.10 11.43 9.62
N ILE A 76 -10.24 10.96 10.14
CA ILE A 76 -10.42 9.59 10.58
C ILE A 76 -11.74 9.03 10.04
N SER A 77 -11.69 7.81 9.52
CA SER A 77 -12.87 7.10 9.02
C SER A 77 -12.73 5.58 9.21
N PRO A 78 -13.78 4.90 9.72
CA PRO A 78 -14.99 5.44 10.33
C PRO A 78 -14.73 6.03 11.73
N LYS A 79 -15.58 6.98 12.16
CA LYS A 79 -15.49 7.58 13.51
C LYS A 79 -16.27 6.81 14.59
N THR A 80 -17.17 5.90 14.21
CA THR A 80 -17.97 5.07 15.11
C THR A 80 -18.20 3.71 14.49
N GLY A 81 -18.43 2.70 15.32
CA GLY A 81 -18.74 1.36 14.83
C GLY A 81 -19.08 0.37 15.93
N LEU A 82 -19.33 -0.87 15.55
CA LEU A 82 -19.56 -2.02 16.42
C LEU A 82 -18.63 -3.17 16.01
N GLY A 83 -17.92 -3.73 16.96
CA GLY A 83 -17.00 -4.85 16.70
C GLY A 83 -15.74 -4.43 15.97
N ASN A 84 -15.12 -5.38 15.25
CA ASN A 84 -13.88 -5.16 14.53
C ASN A 84 -14.06 -4.18 13.36
N ALA A 85 -13.03 -3.37 13.10
CA ALA A 85 -13.02 -2.42 11.99
C ALA A 85 -11.59 -2.05 11.59
N ASP A 86 -11.43 -1.64 10.35
CA ASP A 86 -10.23 -0.97 9.86
C ASP A 86 -10.49 0.54 9.90
N ILE A 87 -9.73 1.23 10.73
CA ILE A 87 -9.83 2.69 10.92
C ILE A 87 -8.71 3.33 10.11
N VAL A 88 -9.08 4.14 9.12
CA VAL A 88 -8.13 4.88 8.28
C VAL A 88 -7.89 6.26 8.90
N LEU A 89 -6.63 6.59 9.09
CA LEU A 89 -6.12 7.89 9.49
C LEU A 89 -5.47 8.53 8.28
N SER A 90 -6.05 9.63 7.77
CA SER A 90 -5.53 10.37 6.61
C SER A 90 -4.91 11.68 7.07
N LEU A 91 -3.63 11.85 6.81
CA LEU A 91 -2.83 12.98 7.24
C LEU A 91 -2.58 13.94 6.07
N MET A 92 -2.85 15.22 6.27
CA MET A 92 -2.47 16.27 5.31
C MET A 92 -0.97 16.54 5.38
N PRO A 93 -0.35 17.07 4.30
CA PRO A 93 1.05 17.45 4.31
C PRO A 93 1.37 18.39 5.49
N ASN A 94 2.50 18.13 6.15
CA ASN A 94 3.02 19.01 7.19
C ASN A 94 4.01 20.01 6.56
N THR A 95 3.67 21.28 6.55
CA THR A 95 4.50 22.35 6.00
C THR A 95 5.29 23.10 7.07
N SER A 96 5.31 22.60 8.32
CA SER A 96 5.92 23.28 9.47
C SER A 96 6.80 22.32 10.29
N THR A 97 6.84 22.51 11.59
CA THR A 97 7.59 21.68 12.55
C THR A 97 6.91 20.34 12.78
N VAL A 98 7.59 19.44 13.48
CA VAL A 98 6.99 18.17 13.96
C VAL A 98 5.68 18.46 14.66
N ARG A 99 4.65 17.67 14.36
CA ARG A 99 3.35 17.72 15.05
C ARG A 99 2.93 16.31 15.46
N ASP A 100 2.16 16.23 16.52
CA ASP A 100 1.64 14.99 17.08
C ASP A 100 0.15 15.12 17.42
N ALA A 101 -0.54 14.00 17.43
CA ALA A 101 -1.94 13.89 17.79
C ALA A 101 -2.19 12.61 18.60
N GLU A 102 -3.17 12.67 19.49
CA GLU A 102 -3.70 11.53 20.21
C GLU A 102 -5.08 11.15 19.67
N VAL A 103 -5.17 9.97 19.06
CA VAL A 103 -6.43 9.41 18.57
C VAL A 103 -6.98 8.46 19.63
N THR A 104 -8.01 8.87 20.33
CA THR A 104 -8.65 8.05 21.36
C THR A 104 -9.84 7.29 20.81
N ILE A 105 -9.77 5.95 20.88
CA ILE A 105 -10.88 5.04 20.60
C ILE A 105 -11.46 4.62 21.94
N ARG A 106 -12.74 4.89 22.18
CA ARG A 106 -13.40 4.53 23.46
C ARG A 106 -14.66 3.73 23.22
N SER A 107 -14.90 2.77 24.10
CA SER A 107 -16.18 2.07 24.11
C SER A 107 -17.31 3.00 24.53
N THR A 108 -18.45 2.92 23.84
CA THR A 108 -19.67 3.60 24.26
C THR A 108 -20.51 2.75 25.23
N ASP A 109 -20.22 1.44 25.28
CA ASP A 109 -20.89 0.50 26.18
C ASP A 109 -20.23 0.49 27.57
N ASP A 110 -18.90 0.72 27.64
CA ASP A 110 -18.11 0.87 28.86
C ASP A 110 -17.07 2.00 28.68
N PRO A 111 -17.36 3.22 29.11
CA PRO A 111 -16.46 4.36 28.93
C PRO A 111 -15.10 4.24 29.62
N SER A 112 -14.92 3.27 30.53
CA SER A 112 -13.60 2.98 31.14
C SER A 112 -12.64 2.29 30.17
N GLN A 113 -13.17 1.68 29.11
CA GLN A 113 -12.37 1.02 28.08
C GLN A 113 -12.01 2.03 26.99
N THR A 114 -10.75 2.39 26.99
CA THR A 114 -10.15 3.33 26.02
C THR A 114 -8.87 2.76 25.44
N LEU A 115 -8.57 3.12 24.22
CA LEU A 115 -7.34 2.80 23.50
C LEU A 115 -6.85 4.07 22.81
N THR A 116 -5.60 4.45 23.02
CA THR A 116 -4.99 5.61 22.37
C THR A 116 -3.99 5.18 21.29
N VAL A 117 -4.10 5.78 20.13
CA VAL A 117 -3.12 5.69 19.04
C VAL A 117 -2.41 7.04 18.96
N PHE A 118 -1.10 7.04 19.14
CA PHE A 118 -0.26 8.23 19.03
C PHE A 118 0.21 8.38 17.58
N VAL A 119 -0.05 9.55 17.00
CA VAL A 119 0.40 9.90 15.64
C VAL A 119 1.44 10.99 15.76
N LYS A 120 2.63 10.78 15.18
CA LYS A 120 3.67 11.78 15.11
C LYS A 120 4.04 12.00 13.64
N GLN A 121 3.83 13.22 13.14
CA GLN A 121 4.19 13.57 11.78
C GLN A 121 5.45 14.43 11.76
N SER A 122 6.40 14.04 10.89
CA SER A 122 7.70 14.70 10.76
C SER A 122 7.58 16.15 10.29
N ALA A 123 8.62 16.93 10.56
CA ALA A 123 8.73 18.32 10.11
C ALA A 123 8.89 18.40 8.59
N HIS A 124 8.37 19.48 7.99
CA HIS A 124 8.68 19.84 6.61
C HIS A 124 10.21 19.98 6.42
N GLY A 125 10.71 19.46 5.28
CA GLY A 125 12.13 19.49 4.98
C GLY A 125 12.98 18.37 5.61
N SER A 126 12.38 17.48 6.42
CA SER A 126 13.05 16.25 6.88
C SER A 126 13.20 15.21 5.78
N TYR A 127 12.49 15.37 4.68
CA TYR A 127 12.49 14.46 3.54
C TYR A 127 12.98 15.17 2.27
N LEU A 128 13.54 14.36 1.37
CA LEU A 128 13.74 14.68 -0.04
C LEU A 128 12.72 13.86 -0.85
N THR A 129 12.20 14.46 -1.90
CA THR A 129 11.57 13.70 -2.98
C THR A 129 12.62 12.97 -3.81
N ILE A 130 12.22 11.91 -4.49
CA ILE A 130 13.12 11.21 -5.43
C ILE A 130 13.55 12.16 -6.55
N ALA A 131 12.69 13.07 -7.01
CA ALA A 131 13.02 14.07 -8.01
C ALA A 131 14.13 15.03 -7.52
N GLU A 132 14.06 15.49 -6.26
CA GLU A 132 15.14 16.28 -5.64
C GLU A 132 16.43 15.48 -5.52
N LEU A 133 16.32 14.20 -5.08
CA LEU A 133 17.46 13.29 -4.99
C LEU A 133 18.15 13.11 -6.35
N ARG A 134 17.35 12.87 -7.42
CA ARG A 134 17.85 12.75 -8.79
C ARG A 134 18.55 14.06 -9.27
N SER A 135 18.09 15.21 -8.81
CA SER A 135 18.71 16.49 -9.14
C SER A 135 20.14 16.61 -8.61
N LEU A 136 20.45 16.01 -7.45
CA LEU A 136 21.82 15.95 -6.91
C LEU A 136 22.77 15.17 -7.83
N ALA A 137 22.23 14.21 -8.57
CA ALA A 137 22.95 13.32 -9.49
C ALA A 137 22.90 13.78 -10.95
N SER A 138 22.43 15.00 -11.24
CA SER A 138 22.19 15.48 -12.62
C SER A 138 23.44 15.46 -13.52
N ASN A 139 24.64 15.57 -12.93
CA ASN A 139 25.92 15.53 -13.63
C ASN A 139 26.58 14.14 -13.68
N LEU A 140 25.94 13.11 -13.09
CA LEU A 140 26.48 11.76 -13.11
C LEU A 140 26.21 11.10 -14.46
N THR A 141 27.23 10.47 -15.01
CA THR A 141 27.17 9.62 -16.22
C THR A 141 27.84 8.28 -15.92
N VAL A 142 27.67 7.30 -16.78
CA VAL A 142 28.37 6.01 -16.65
C VAL A 142 29.88 6.24 -16.54
N GLY A 143 30.50 5.66 -15.51
CA GLY A 143 31.94 5.77 -15.25
C GLY A 143 32.39 7.09 -14.60
N THR A 144 31.48 8.00 -14.26
CA THR A 144 31.82 9.17 -13.43
C THR A 144 31.94 8.80 -11.95
N PRO A 145 32.66 9.62 -11.14
CA PRO A 145 32.65 9.45 -9.70
C PRO A 145 31.23 9.49 -9.11
N GLU A 146 31.04 8.71 -8.08
CA GLU A 146 29.80 8.69 -7.28
C GLU A 146 29.56 10.05 -6.57
N TYR A 147 28.30 10.29 -6.22
CA TYR A 147 27.91 11.43 -5.40
C TYR A 147 27.47 10.95 -4.02
N THR A 148 28.20 11.36 -2.98
CA THR A 148 27.80 11.07 -1.59
C THR A 148 26.87 12.14 -1.06
N ILE A 149 25.72 11.75 -0.56
CA ILE A 149 24.70 12.65 0.00
C ILE A 149 25.14 13.06 1.41
N THR A 150 25.16 14.37 1.66
CA THR A 150 25.57 14.94 2.96
C THR A 150 24.41 15.41 3.81
N GLU A 151 23.25 15.62 3.20
CA GLU A 151 22.03 16.11 3.85
C GLU A 151 21.49 15.07 4.82
N ASP A 152 21.20 15.50 6.05
CA ASP A 152 20.59 14.68 7.09
C ASP A 152 19.08 14.62 6.88
N LYS A 153 18.67 13.88 5.84
CA LYS A 153 17.29 13.74 5.38
C LYS A 153 16.96 12.28 5.13
N LYS A 154 15.71 12.02 4.75
CA LYS A 154 15.18 10.73 4.38
C LYS A 154 14.42 10.84 3.08
N ILE A 155 14.16 9.73 2.44
CA ILE A 155 13.12 9.58 1.42
C ILE A 155 12.03 8.66 1.97
N CYS A 156 10.77 8.94 1.62
CA CYS A 156 9.64 8.05 1.86
C CYS A 156 9.06 7.67 0.50
N ALA A 157 9.00 6.38 0.21
CA ALA A 157 8.61 5.91 -1.10
C ALA A 157 7.98 4.52 -1.03
N ILE A 158 7.26 4.16 -2.09
CA ILE A 158 6.58 2.87 -2.23
C ILE A 158 7.42 1.96 -3.10
N VAL A 159 7.61 0.72 -2.68
CA VAL A 159 8.27 -0.33 -3.46
C VAL A 159 7.43 -0.64 -4.70
N ASN A 160 8.05 -0.52 -5.86
CA ASN A 160 7.41 -0.78 -7.16
C ASN A 160 7.90 -2.05 -7.85
N THR A 161 8.64 -2.91 -7.14
CA THR A 161 9.16 -4.20 -7.60
C THR A 161 8.75 -5.33 -6.66
N ALA A 162 8.76 -6.57 -7.14
CA ALA A 162 8.51 -7.74 -6.29
C ALA A 162 9.78 -8.19 -5.58
N ALA A 163 9.66 -8.72 -4.35
CA ALA A 163 10.80 -9.27 -3.61
C ALA A 163 11.27 -10.62 -4.16
N ILE A 164 10.33 -11.47 -4.59
CA ILE A 164 10.60 -12.82 -5.08
C ILE A 164 10.28 -12.92 -6.57
N GLY A 165 11.21 -13.47 -7.34
CA GLY A 165 11.05 -13.58 -8.78
C GLY A 165 11.08 -12.23 -9.50
N ALA A 166 11.64 -11.22 -8.83
CA ALA A 166 11.79 -9.89 -9.40
C ALA A 166 12.56 -9.94 -10.72
N ASN A 167 12.05 -9.19 -11.68
CA ASN A 167 12.71 -9.03 -12.97
C ASN A 167 13.80 -7.94 -12.88
N LEU A 168 14.72 -8.10 -11.91
CA LEU A 168 15.84 -7.21 -11.61
C LEU A 168 17.06 -8.04 -11.17
N PRO A 169 18.28 -7.49 -11.27
CA PRO A 169 19.47 -8.10 -10.68
C PRO A 169 19.33 -8.27 -9.16
N GLY A 170 19.97 -9.31 -8.61
CA GLY A 170 19.95 -9.54 -7.15
C GLY A 170 20.48 -8.34 -6.35
N GLY A 171 19.86 -8.05 -5.22
CA GLY A 171 20.19 -6.92 -4.34
C GLY A 171 19.68 -5.57 -4.82
N VAL A 172 18.85 -5.53 -5.87
CA VAL A 172 18.26 -4.30 -6.40
C VAL A 172 16.75 -4.36 -6.27
N PHE A 173 16.13 -3.27 -5.84
CA PHE A 173 14.69 -3.07 -5.87
C PHE A 173 14.37 -1.63 -6.28
N GLY A 174 13.18 -1.43 -6.83
CA GLY A 174 12.71 -0.11 -7.25
C GLY A 174 11.77 0.51 -6.22
N ILE A 175 11.83 1.83 -6.12
CA ILE A 175 10.91 2.64 -5.33
C ILE A 175 10.44 3.85 -6.12
N GLN A 176 9.23 4.35 -5.80
CA GLN A 176 8.72 5.63 -6.32
C GLN A 176 7.89 6.36 -5.28
N ASP A 177 7.91 7.69 -5.31
CA ASP A 177 7.22 8.55 -4.35
C ASP A 177 6.06 9.36 -4.96
N ALA A 178 5.97 9.40 -6.30
CA ALA A 178 4.92 10.10 -7.02
C ALA A 178 4.66 9.46 -8.39
N LYS A 179 3.73 10.04 -9.18
CA LYS A 179 3.40 9.60 -10.55
C LYS A 179 4.04 10.46 -11.64
N GLU A 180 4.63 11.58 -11.27
CA GLU A 180 5.29 12.50 -12.17
C GLU A 180 6.62 11.94 -12.66
N PRO A 181 7.09 12.33 -13.86
CA PRO A 181 8.38 11.93 -14.37
C PRO A 181 9.53 12.20 -13.37
N GLY A 182 10.45 11.24 -13.24
CA GLY A 182 11.58 11.36 -12.35
C GLY A 182 11.32 11.01 -10.88
N SER A 183 10.14 10.48 -10.56
CA SER A 183 9.76 10.07 -9.18
C SER A 183 10.11 8.61 -8.85
N GLY A 184 10.89 7.92 -9.67
CA GLY A 184 11.39 6.56 -9.44
C GLY A 184 12.91 6.51 -9.30
N ILE A 185 13.42 5.56 -8.52
CA ILE A 185 14.85 5.25 -8.40
C ILE A 185 15.04 3.79 -8.03
N LEU A 186 16.14 3.18 -8.50
CA LEU A 186 16.57 1.87 -8.01
C LEU A 186 17.40 2.02 -6.73
N VAL A 187 17.20 1.12 -5.80
CA VAL A 187 17.96 1.01 -4.55
C VAL A 187 18.77 -0.27 -4.59
N ARG A 188 20.08 -0.17 -4.36
CA ARG A 188 20.97 -1.31 -4.29
C ARG A 188 21.42 -1.53 -2.85
N THR A 189 21.25 -2.76 -2.37
CA THR A 189 21.68 -3.19 -1.03
C THR A 189 22.58 -4.43 -1.15
N GLU A 190 23.44 -4.65 -0.16
CA GLU A 190 24.30 -5.85 -0.12
C GLU A 190 23.50 -7.11 0.22
N GLU A 191 22.38 -6.96 0.94
CA GLU A 191 21.50 -8.06 1.32
C GLU A 191 20.33 -8.16 0.34
N LEU A 192 19.80 -9.39 0.16
CA LEU A 192 18.56 -9.61 -0.57
C LEU A 192 17.45 -8.82 0.12
N SER A 193 16.90 -7.85 -0.57
CA SER A 193 15.78 -7.08 -0.03
C SER A 193 14.52 -7.94 -0.03
N TRP A 194 13.89 -8.02 1.14
CA TRP A 194 12.59 -8.68 1.33
C TRP A 194 11.44 -7.68 1.16
N ASN A 195 11.62 -6.66 0.32
CA ASN A 195 10.63 -5.61 0.14
C ASN A 195 9.63 -6.04 -0.91
N ASP A 196 8.36 -6.12 -0.53
CA ASP A 196 7.27 -6.50 -1.42
C ASP A 196 6.65 -5.27 -2.10
N PHE A 197 6.11 -5.50 -3.30
CA PHE A 197 5.38 -4.49 -4.06
C PHE A 197 4.27 -3.82 -3.22
N GLY A 198 4.27 -2.49 -3.19
CA GLY A 198 3.32 -1.70 -2.43
C GLY A 198 3.71 -1.42 -0.97
N GLU A 199 4.83 -1.97 -0.47
CA GLU A 199 5.35 -1.59 0.84
C GLU A 199 5.86 -0.15 0.82
N GLU A 200 5.59 0.58 1.90
CA GLU A 200 6.11 1.93 2.11
C GLU A 200 7.38 1.88 2.95
N LEU A 201 8.43 2.51 2.46
CA LEU A 201 9.74 2.55 3.09
C LEU A 201 10.16 3.97 3.42
N GLU A 202 10.79 4.12 4.58
CA GLU A 202 11.55 5.30 4.95
C GLU A 202 13.04 4.94 4.91
N ILE A 203 13.81 5.65 4.07
CA ILE A 203 15.23 5.39 3.84
C ILE A 203 16.03 6.63 4.20
N PRO A 204 16.90 6.58 5.24
CA PRO A 204 17.86 7.64 5.51
C PRO A 204 18.85 7.79 4.33
N VAL A 205 19.07 9.02 3.87
CA VAL A 205 19.94 9.25 2.72
C VAL A 205 21.30 9.87 3.07
N LYS A 206 21.51 10.31 4.30
CA LYS A 206 22.81 10.81 4.75
C LYS A 206 23.88 9.71 4.66
N GLY A 207 24.97 10.00 3.97
CA GLY A 207 26.05 9.05 3.71
C GLY A 207 25.73 8.03 2.61
N ALA A 208 24.50 8.05 2.07
CA ALA A 208 24.17 7.26 0.91
C ALA A 208 24.89 7.77 -0.34
N VAL A 209 25.07 6.89 -1.31
CA VAL A 209 25.80 7.16 -2.55
C VAL A 209 24.87 7.04 -3.74
N LEU A 210 24.93 8.00 -4.66
CA LEU A 210 24.27 7.94 -5.95
C LEU A 210 25.30 7.56 -7.02
N THR A 211 24.96 6.54 -7.84
CA THR A 211 25.79 6.11 -8.97
C THR A 211 24.93 5.90 -10.21
N ARG A 212 25.57 5.82 -11.38
CA ARG A 212 24.92 5.23 -12.56
C ARG A 212 25.54 3.87 -12.85
N ASP A 213 24.68 2.86 -12.97
CA ASP A 213 25.10 1.52 -13.34
C ASP A 213 25.67 1.47 -14.77
N GLY A 214 26.13 0.29 -15.21
CA GLY A 214 26.70 0.11 -16.55
C GLY A 214 25.72 0.41 -17.69
N ASN A 215 24.41 0.39 -17.44
CA ASN A 215 23.36 0.74 -18.40
C ASN A 215 22.96 2.22 -18.34
N GLY A 216 23.46 2.96 -17.35
CA GLY A 216 23.17 4.38 -17.15
C GLY A 216 21.97 4.66 -16.23
N ILE A 217 21.40 3.64 -15.58
CA ILE A 217 20.33 3.77 -14.59
C ILE A 217 20.89 4.38 -13.31
N LEU A 218 20.16 5.33 -12.74
CA LEU A 218 20.52 5.92 -11.44
C LEU A 218 20.17 4.97 -10.30
N GLU A 219 21.16 4.68 -9.47
CA GLU A 219 20.99 3.85 -8.28
C GLU A 219 21.33 4.64 -7.01
N LEU A 220 20.53 4.41 -5.97
CA LEU A 220 20.81 4.83 -4.60
C LEU A 220 21.41 3.66 -3.84
N HIS A 221 22.58 3.86 -3.24
CA HIS A 221 23.23 2.91 -2.34
C HIS A 221 23.15 3.48 -0.92
N PRO A 222 22.20 3.04 -0.08
CA PRO A 222 22.11 3.47 1.31
C PRO A 222 23.42 3.22 2.05
N ALA A 223 23.72 4.06 3.05
CA ALA A 223 24.87 3.82 3.93
C ALA A 223 24.72 2.45 4.64
N ALA A 224 25.82 1.77 4.91
CA ALA A 224 25.81 0.41 5.48
C ALA A 224 25.12 0.33 6.86
N ASP A 225 25.06 1.44 7.59
CA ASP A 225 24.39 1.57 8.89
C ASP A 225 23.00 2.23 8.79
N ALA A 226 22.53 2.51 7.57
CA ALA A 226 21.22 3.12 7.38
C ALA A 226 20.11 2.15 7.76
N ALA A 227 19.30 2.51 8.74
CA ALA A 227 18.12 1.76 9.11
C ALA A 227 16.98 2.08 8.13
N ILE A 228 16.78 1.21 7.12
CA ILE A 228 15.59 1.25 6.26
C ILE A 228 14.41 0.76 7.08
N VAL A 229 13.36 1.57 7.20
CA VAL A 229 12.19 1.27 8.03
C VAL A 229 10.98 1.07 7.14
N ARG A 230 10.25 -0.03 7.33
CA ARG A 230 8.93 -0.23 6.75
C ARG A 230 7.92 0.55 7.58
N THR A 231 7.28 1.55 7.00
CA THR A 231 6.30 2.41 7.68
C THR A 231 4.89 1.87 7.56
N GLY A 232 4.64 1.02 6.57
CA GLY A 232 3.36 0.37 6.36
C GLY A 232 3.27 -0.32 5.02
N THR A 233 2.07 -0.79 4.69
CA THR A 233 1.66 -1.02 3.31
C THR A 233 0.92 0.21 2.86
N SER A 234 1.36 0.85 1.78
CA SER A 234 0.64 1.96 1.22
C SER A 234 -0.79 1.52 0.88
N ASN A 235 -1.79 2.20 1.43
CA ASN A 235 -3.18 2.05 1.00
C ASN A 235 -3.42 2.66 -0.39
N VAL A 236 -2.46 3.43 -0.88
CA VAL A 236 -2.41 3.87 -2.27
C VAL A 236 -2.00 2.65 -3.08
N GLN A 237 -2.96 2.04 -3.79
CA GLN A 237 -2.62 1.03 -4.78
C GLN A 237 -1.68 1.68 -5.79
N LEU A 238 -0.43 1.20 -5.81
CA LEU A 238 0.54 1.63 -6.80
C LEU A 238 0.12 1.05 -8.16
N GLY A 239 -0.78 1.77 -8.85
CA GLY A 239 -1.11 1.47 -10.23
C GLY A 239 -0.03 2.04 -11.14
N PRO A 240 0.28 1.36 -12.26
CA PRO A 240 1.25 1.89 -13.21
C PRO A 240 0.77 3.20 -13.84
N VAL A 241 1.70 4.08 -14.14
CA VAL A 241 1.44 5.32 -14.87
C VAL A 241 1.35 4.98 -16.36
N VAL A 242 0.23 5.32 -17.02
CA VAL A 242 0.12 5.16 -18.47
C VAL A 242 0.99 6.21 -19.16
N ILE A 243 1.91 5.76 -20.02
CA ILE A 243 2.86 6.63 -20.70
C ILE A 243 2.70 6.53 -22.22
N SER A 244 3.06 7.62 -22.92
CA SER A 244 3.12 7.67 -24.38
C SER A 244 4.44 7.05 -24.91
N HIS A 245 4.47 6.75 -26.22
CA HIS A 245 5.71 6.36 -26.90
C HIS A 245 6.80 7.45 -26.75
N ALA A 246 6.43 8.71 -26.85
CA ALA A 246 7.36 9.82 -26.65
C ALA A 246 8.01 9.83 -25.27
N ASP A 247 7.22 9.56 -24.20
CA ASP A 247 7.73 9.45 -22.83
C ASP A 247 8.65 8.24 -22.65
N TYR A 248 8.29 7.11 -23.29
CA TYR A 248 9.09 5.90 -23.29
C TYR A 248 10.47 6.16 -23.90
N VAL A 249 10.53 6.72 -25.11
CA VAL A 249 11.79 7.03 -25.80
C VAL A 249 12.59 8.10 -25.08
N ALA A 250 11.92 9.11 -24.50
CA ALA A 250 12.56 10.19 -23.75
C ALA A 250 13.15 9.73 -22.39
N LYS A 251 12.89 8.49 -21.94
CA LYS A 251 13.33 7.97 -20.64
C LYS A 251 12.79 8.76 -19.45
N SER A 252 11.66 9.44 -19.63
CA SER A 252 11.11 10.36 -18.65
C SER A 252 10.70 9.68 -17.33
N TYR A 253 10.38 8.39 -17.40
CA TYR A 253 9.88 7.57 -16.28
C TYR A 253 10.87 6.49 -15.83
N GLU A 254 12.18 6.72 -15.98
CA GLU A 254 13.22 5.79 -15.53
C GLU A 254 12.98 5.33 -14.08
N SER A 255 13.02 4.01 -13.85
CA SER A 255 12.81 3.34 -12.56
C SER A 255 11.38 3.46 -11.99
N MET A 256 10.42 3.89 -12.79
CA MET A 256 9.02 3.98 -12.38
C MET A 256 8.20 2.80 -12.92
N TYR A 257 7.13 2.44 -12.21
CA TYR A 257 6.14 1.48 -12.67
C TYR A 257 5.17 2.16 -13.63
N VAL A 258 5.25 1.76 -14.89
CA VAL A 258 4.52 2.36 -15.99
C VAL A 258 3.71 1.33 -16.79
N ALA A 259 2.79 1.78 -17.62
CA ALA A 259 2.04 0.94 -18.54
C ALA A 259 1.96 1.57 -19.94
N LEU A 260 1.95 0.69 -20.94
CA LEU A 260 1.61 0.96 -22.32
C LEU A 260 0.25 0.34 -22.60
N GLU A 261 -0.64 1.10 -23.23
CA GLU A 261 -1.95 0.61 -23.63
C GLU A 261 -1.92 0.09 -25.07
N THR A 262 -2.79 -0.89 -25.35
CA THR A 262 -3.05 -1.38 -26.72
C THR A 262 -1.81 -1.86 -27.49
N VAL A 263 -0.90 -2.56 -26.79
CA VAL A 263 0.27 -3.17 -27.41
C VAL A 263 0.09 -4.66 -27.65
N GLN A 264 0.82 -5.21 -28.60
CA GLN A 264 0.87 -6.63 -28.93
C GLN A 264 2.31 -7.07 -29.21
N ALA A 265 2.62 -8.33 -28.99
CA ALA A 265 3.93 -8.87 -29.40
C ALA A 265 4.10 -8.79 -30.92
N VAL A 266 5.31 -8.48 -31.36
CA VAL A 266 5.64 -8.49 -32.78
C VAL A 266 5.51 -9.90 -33.33
N ALA A 267 5.01 -10.07 -34.54
CA ALA A 267 4.70 -11.38 -35.12
C ALA A 267 5.89 -12.36 -35.10
N THR A 268 7.12 -11.87 -35.23
CA THR A 268 8.34 -12.68 -35.16
C THR A 268 8.64 -13.23 -33.78
N GLU A 269 8.10 -12.60 -32.73
CA GLU A 269 8.31 -12.96 -31.32
C GLU A 269 7.33 -14.03 -30.82
N LEU A 270 6.24 -14.27 -31.53
CA LEU A 270 5.16 -15.18 -31.10
C LEU A 270 5.58 -16.65 -30.93
N THR A 271 6.74 -17.05 -31.43
CA THR A 271 7.33 -18.39 -31.23
C THR A 271 8.46 -18.40 -30.22
N ALA A 272 8.81 -17.24 -29.67
CA ALA A 272 9.86 -17.09 -28.67
C ALA A 272 9.30 -17.33 -27.24
N THR A 273 10.20 -17.29 -26.29
CA THR A 273 9.89 -17.31 -24.86
C THR A 273 10.30 -15.99 -24.25
N MET A 274 9.71 -15.68 -23.09
CA MET A 274 10.09 -14.52 -22.27
C MET A 274 11.46 -14.80 -21.63
N ASP A 275 12.54 -14.57 -22.38
CA ASP A 275 13.93 -14.72 -21.95
C ASP A 275 14.78 -13.69 -22.69
N GLY A 276 15.41 -12.76 -21.96
CA GLY A 276 16.07 -11.63 -22.54
C GLY A 276 15.08 -10.63 -23.18
N ARG A 277 15.42 -10.13 -24.36
CA ARG A 277 14.66 -9.07 -25.06
C ARG A 277 13.56 -9.65 -25.94
N VAL A 278 12.35 -9.14 -25.80
CA VAL A 278 11.18 -9.42 -26.63
C VAL A 278 10.56 -8.10 -27.07
N GLU A 279 10.18 -7.99 -28.35
CA GLU A 279 9.61 -6.76 -28.88
C GLU A 279 8.08 -6.80 -28.96
N PHE A 280 7.49 -5.69 -28.56
CA PHE A 280 6.07 -5.37 -28.69
C PHE A 280 5.88 -4.14 -29.58
N GLN A 281 4.69 -3.95 -30.09
CA GLN A 281 4.32 -2.79 -30.90
C GLN A 281 2.88 -2.37 -30.59
N ASP A 282 2.59 -1.08 -30.75
CA ASP A 282 1.24 -0.55 -30.72
C ASP A 282 0.57 -0.55 -32.13
N GLU A 283 -0.59 0.08 -32.24
CA GLU A 283 -1.35 0.19 -33.50
C GLU A 283 -0.67 1.09 -34.53
N ASP A 284 0.19 2.01 -34.11
CA ASP A 284 1.00 2.89 -34.97
C ASP A 284 2.32 2.22 -35.39
N ASN A 285 2.57 0.99 -35.01
CA ASN A 285 3.80 0.20 -35.18
C ASN A 285 5.02 0.80 -34.46
N GLU A 286 4.82 1.63 -33.45
CA GLU A 286 5.88 2.08 -32.58
C GLU A 286 6.35 0.89 -31.72
N ARG A 287 7.67 0.80 -31.50
CA ARG A 287 8.30 -0.37 -30.87
C ARG A 287 8.61 -0.15 -29.40
N TYR A 288 8.38 -1.19 -28.64
CA TYR A 288 8.66 -1.26 -27.21
C TYR A 288 9.38 -2.56 -26.89
N ALA A 289 10.46 -2.50 -26.14
CA ALA A 289 11.17 -3.69 -25.70
C ALA A 289 10.75 -4.06 -24.27
N VAL A 290 10.50 -5.34 -24.09
CA VAL A 290 10.42 -5.98 -22.77
C VAL A 290 11.70 -6.76 -22.56
N TYR A 291 12.24 -6.70 -21.35
CA TYR A 291 13.40 -7.51 -21.01
C TYR A 291 13.11 -8.40 -19.81
N THR A 292 13.47 -9.67 -19.90
CA THR A 292 13.30 -10.66 -18.86
C THR A 292 14.65 -11.17 -18.39
N TRP A 293 15.02 -10.88 -17.14
CA TRP A 293 16.21 -11.41 -16.53
C TRP A 293 16.03 -12.89 -16.18
N SER A 294 17.12 -13.65 -16.15
CA SER A 294 17.10 -15.09 -15.86
C SER A 294 16.56 -15.46 -14.46
N GLY A 295 16.46 -14.49 -13.55
CA GLY A 295 15.89 -14.66 -12.21
C GLY A 295 14.38 -14.40 -12.11
N ALA A 296 13.76 -13.89 -13.19
CA ALA A 296 12.33 -13.56 -13.17
C ALA A 296 11.46 -14.82 -13.05
N ALA A 297 10.37 -14.72 -12.29
CA ALA A 297 9.47 -15.85 -12.04
C ALA A 297 8.81 -16.41 -13.31
N PHE A 298 8.69 -15.59 -14.36
CA PHE A 298 8.07 -15.95 -15.65
C PHE A 298 9.08 -16.17 -16.78
N VAL A 299 10.39 -16.25 -16.47
CA VAL A 299 11.43 -16.56 -17.48
C VAL A 299 11.09 -17.89 -18.17
N GLY A 300 11.23 -17.92 -19.49
CA GLY A 300 10.92 -19.11 -20.30
C GLY A 300 9.42 -19.34 -20.57
N ALA A 301 8.52 -18.52 -20.02
CA ALA A 301 7.11 -18.57 -20.40
C ALA A 301 6.94 -18.21 -21.89
N ALA A 302 5.88 -18.71 -22.55
CA ALA A 302 5.55 -18.31 -23.92
C ALA A 302 5.27 -16.80 -23.99
N VAL A 303 5.70 -16.18 -25.07
CA VAL A 303 5.36 -14.77 -25.34
C VAL A 303 3.83 -14.64 -25.42
N PRO A 304 3.20 -13.72 -24.66
CA PRO A 304 1.76 -13.58 -24.64
C PRO A 304 1.22 -13.16 -26.01
N THR A 305 0.09 -13.71 -26.39
CA THR A 305 -0.63 -13.38 -27.62
C THR A 305 -1.79 -12.42 -27.33
N GLY A 306 -2.21 -11.68 -28.36
CA GLY A 306 -3.29 -10.71 -28.24
C GLY A 306 -2.78 -9.29 -28.06
N SER A 307 -3.73 -8.36 -27.92
CA SER A 307 -3.45 -6.93 -27.70
C SER A 307 -4.03 -6.49 -26.37
N GLY A 308 -3.38 -5.54 -25.71
CA GLY A 308 -3.84 -5.01 -24.46
C GLY A 308 -2.78 -4.18 -23.74
N ARG A 309 -2.89 -4.14 -22.43
CA ARG A 309 -2.00 -3.38 -21.56
C ARG A 309 -0.77 -4.20 -21.19
N LEU A 310 0.39 -3.56 -21.27
CA LEU A 310 1.67 -4.08 -20.81
C LEU A 310 2.24 -3.13 -19.78
N ALA A 311 2.50 -3.62 -18.56
CA ALA A 311 3.10 -2.84 -17.49
C ALA A 311 4.50 -3.34 -17.11
N GLY A 312 5.27 -2.51 -16.41
CA GLY A 312 6.60 -2.87 -15.94
C GLY A 312 7.38 -1.65 -15.45
N ILE A 313 8.58 -1.90 -14.93
CA ILE A 313 9.50 -0.84 -14.56
C ILE A 313 10.20 -0.33 -15.83
N ALA A 314 10.11 0.97 -16.10
CA ALA A 314 10.88 1.59 -17.19
C ALA A 314 12.36 1.58 -16.84
N SER A 315 13.21 0.97 -17.67
CA SER A 315 14.62 0.73 -17.38
C SER A 315 15.47 0.85 -18.65
N LEU A 316 16.76 0.61 -18.50
CA LEU A 316 17.72 0.53 -19.61
C LEU A 316 18.46 -0.79 -19.54
N VAL A 317 18.63 -1.43 -20.71
CA VAL A 317 19.54 -2.56 -20.90
C VAL A 317 20.37 -2.29 -22.14
N ASP A 318 21.67 -2.36 -22.03
CA ASP A 318 22.62 -2.02 -23.11
C ASP A 318 22.37 -0.63 -23.71
N GLY A 319 21.94 0.33 -22.89
CA GLY A 319 21.62 1.71 -23.27
C GLY A 319 20.28 1.93 -23.96
N GLU A 320 19.53 0.88 -24.23
CA GLU A 320 18.19 0.93 -24.82
C GLU A 320 17.09 0.89 -23.76
N VAL A 321 16.00 1.60 -24.00
CA VAL A 321 14.82 1.59 -23.11
C VAL A 321 14.14 0.24 -23.18
N VAL A 322 13.82 -0.31 -22.03
CA VAL A 322 13.05 -1.54 -21.88
C VAL A 322 12.01 -1.38 -20.77
N LEU A 323 10.95 -2.19 -20.83
CA LEU A 323 10.09 -2.44 -19.67
C LEU A 323 10.52 -3.74 -19.01
N LEU A 324 10.58 -3.73 -17.69
CA LEU A 324 10.81 -4.89 -16.85
C LEU A 324 9.51 -5.25 -16.14
N PRO A 325 8.66 -6.15 -16.67
CA PRO A 325 7.45 -6.56 -15.97
C PRO A 325 7.77 -7.09 -14.57
N VAL A 326 6.97 -6.71 -13.59
CA VAL A 326 7.17 -7.08 -12.18
C VAL A 326 6.65 -8.49 -11.94
N THR A 327 5.49 -8.81 -12.54
CA THR A 327 4.83 -10.11 -12.46
C THR A 327 4.25 -10.52 -13.80
N ALA A 328 3.77 -11.77 -13.91
CA ALA A 328 3.07 -12.22 -15.11
C ALA A 328 1.74 -11.48 -15.37
N GLU A 329 1.15 -10.86 -14.34
CA GLU A 329 -0.09 -10.10 -14.45
C GLU A 329 0.08 -8.75 -15.17
N ASP A 330 1.34 -8.30 -15.32
CA ASP A 330 1.67 -7.11 -16.08
C ASP A 330 1.42 -7.26 -17.58
N PHE A 331 1.24 -8.49 -18.06
CA PHE A 331 0.84 -8.83 -19.42
C PHE A 331 -0.68 -8.98 -19.51
N ALA A 332 -1.44 -7.90 -19.35
CA ALA A 332 -2.89 -7.91 -19.49
C ALA A 332 -3.30 -7.85 -20.98
N LEU A 333 -2.82 -8.81 -21.76
CA LEU A 333 -3.10 -8.96 -23.18
C LEU A 333 -4.23 -9.97 -23.37
N SER A 334 -5.30 -9.57 -24.04
CA SER A 334 -6.42 -10.45 -24.36
C SER A 334 -6.31 -10.92 -25.82
N GLY A 335 -6.27 -12.21 -26.04
CA GLY A 335 -6.37 -12.78 -27.38
C GLY A 335 -7.69 -12.38 -28.04
N ASN A 336 -7.64 -11.93 -29.30
CA ASN A 336 -8.83 -11.79 -30.16
C ASN A 336 -9.33 -13.17 -30.57
#